data_850fcd51d35266ca35c2eb20a01890af
#
_entry.id   850fcd51d35266ca35c2eb20a01890af
#
_cell.length_a   1.000
_cell.length_b   1.000
_cell.length_c   1.000
_cell.angle_alpha   90.00
_cell.angle_beta   90.00
_cell.angle_gamma   90.00
#
_symmetry.space_group_name_H-M   'P 1'
#
loop_
_entity.id
_entity.type
_entity.pdbx_description
1 polymer ?
#
loop_
_entity_poly.entity_id
_entity_poly.type
_entity_poly.pdbx_seq_one_letter_code
_entity_poly.pdbx_strand_id
1 'polypeptide(L)'
;MPRRTDWRRKSKDQPEGRKHPRALLHLPVEYYATNPQTPRLGHTSDLSPDGVLLNIPEKLDVGQSIELAIFVYLGKTVETIKVNSQVVWVAGREKDGSFRSGVKFTDLSSNDRHKLEKFFEEY
;
A
#
# COMPACT_ATOMS: atom_id res chain seq x y z
N MET A 1 6.41 15.00 -8.49
CA MET A 1 6.34 14.44 -8.61
C MET A 1 6.11 13.66 -8.94
N PRO A 2 6.06 13.71 -9.05
CA PRO A 2 5.65 12.74 -9.68
C PRO A 2 5.98 11.41 -9.27
N ARG A 3 6.37 11.22 -8.12
CA ARG A 3 6.70 9.94 -7.69
C ARG A 3 5.57 8.97 -7.77
N ARG A 4 4.38 9.30 -7.29
CA ARG A 4 3.27 8.41 -7.43
C ARG A 4 2.87 8.27 -8.90
N THR A 5 3.02 9.33 -9.65
CA THR A 5 2.72 9.26 -11.05
C THR A 5 3.66 8.31 -11.74
N ASP A 6 4.90 8.27 -11.29
CA ASP A 6 5.89 7.41 -11.90
C ASP A 6 5.56 5.94 -11.73
N TRP A 7 5.17 5.50 -10.57
CA TRP A 7 4.91 4.09 -10.46
C TRP A 7 3.58 3.69 -11.11
N ARG A 8 2.64 4.59 -11.22
CA ARG A 8 1.45 4.29 -11.99
C ARG A 8 1.79 4.18 -13.46
N ARG A 9 2.62 5.05 -13.91
CA ARG A 9 3.01 5.07 -15.31
C ARG A 9 3.80 3.85 -15.69
N LYS A 10 4.65 3.38 -14.79
CA LYS A 10 5.37 2.16 -15.04
C LYS A 10 4.44 1.02 -15.35
N SER A 11 3.37 0.93 -14.59
CA SER A 11 2.41 -0.13 -14.82
C SER A 11 1.78 -0.04 -16.18
N LYS A 12 1.51 1.17 -16.63
CA LYS A 12 0.91 1.36 -17.94
C LYS A 12 1.89 1.13 -19.05
N ASP A 13 3.12 1.50 -18.82
CA ASP A 13 4.11 1.45 -19.90
C ASP A 13 4.61 0.06 -20.17
N GLN A 14 4.34 -0.88 -19.35
CA GLN A 14 4.87 -2.22 -19.52
C GLN A 14 3.81 -3.28 -19.40
N PRO A 15 2.74 -3.15 -20.15
CA PRO A 15 1.64 -4.09 -19.98
C PRO A 15 1.98 -5.47 -20.45
N GLU A 16 2.72 -5.59 -21.51
CA GLU A 16 2.93 -6.89 -22.08
C GLU A 16 3.97 -7.69 -21.36
N GLY A 17 4.94 -7.08 -20.82
CA GLY A 17 5.99 -7.83 -20.19
C GLY A 17 5.80 -8.03 -18.72
N ARG A 18 4.72 -7.47 -18.19
CA ARG A 18 4.57 -7.50 -16.79
C ARG A 18 3.32 -8.17 -16.43
N LYS A 19 3.42 -9.15 -15.63
CA LYS A 19 2.25 -9.81 -15.17
C LYS A 19 1.58 -9.02 -14.12
N HIS A 20 2.34 -8.42 -13.23
CA HIS A 20 1.79 -7.81 -12.03
C HIS A 20 2.47 -6.51 -11.71
N PRO A 21 2.31 -5.50 -12.58
CA PRO A 21 3.01 -4.26 -12.33
C PRO A 21 2.53 -3.60 -11.05
N ARG A 22 1.25 -3.74 -10.77
CA ARG A 22 0.70 -3.34 -9.49
C ARG A 22 -0.66 -3.99 -9.41
N ALA A 23 -1.12 -4.18 -8.20
CA ALA A 23 -2.38 -4.84 -7.97
C ALA A 23 -3.44 -3.81 -7.65
N LEU A 24 -4.44 -3.71 -8.50
CA LEU A 24 -5.58 -2.83 -8.28
C LEU A 24 -6.57 -3.59 -7.43
N LEU A 25 -6.23 -3.75 -6.17
CA LEU A 25 -7.00 -4.59 -5.27
C LEU A 25 -7.34 -3.85 -4.01
N HIS A 26 -8.51 -4.15 -3.48
CA HIS A 26 -8.94 -3.61 -2.20
C HIS A 26 -8.58 -4.62 -1.13
N LEU A 27 -7.35 -4.53 -0.64
CA LEU A 27 -6.89 -5.40 0.43
C LEU A 27 -7.08 -4.71 1.76
N PRO A 28 -7.52 -5.44 2.78
CA PRO A 28 -7.65 -4.83 4.10
C PRO A 28 -6.28 -4.52 4.68
N VAL A 29 -6.19 -3.40 5.37
CA VAL A 29 -4.96 -3.03 6.06
C VAL A 29 -5.30 -2.54 7.45
N GLU A 30 -4.36 -2.75 8.37
CA GLU A 30 -4.35 -2.04 9.63
C GLU A 30 -3.22 -1.04 9.57
N TYR A 31 -3.44 0.14 10.08
CA TYR A 31 -2.39 1.14 10.09
C TYR A 31 -2.29 1.80 11.46
N TYR A 32 -1.08 2.22 11.79
CA TYR A 32 -0.78 2.83 13.07
C TYR A 32 -0.17 4.19 12.75
N ALA A 33 -0.95 5.23 12.91
CA ALA A 33 -0.50 6.55 12.56
C ALA A 33 -0.28 7.42 13.79
N THR A 34 -1.35 7.77 14.46
CA THR A 34 -1.28 8.67 15.58
C THR A 34 -1.00 7.96 16.88
N ASN A 35 -1.61 6.79 17.03
CA ASN A 35 -1.44 6.00 18.26
C ASN A 35 -0.93 4.62 17.87
N PRO A 36 0.35 4.33 18.12
CA PRO A 36 0.91 3.06 17.69
C PRO A 36 0.33 1.85 18.38
N GLN A 37 -0.45 2.04 19.42
CA GLN A 37 -1.07 0.92 20.10
C GLN A 37 -2.50 0.69 19.71
N THR A 38 -3.05 1.53 18.86
CA THR A 38 -4.43 1.43 18.44
C THR A 38 -4.49 1.38 16.93
N PRO A 39 -4.55 0.19 16.35
CA PRO A 39 -4.63 0.10 14.89
C PRO A 39 -5.97 0.59 14.41
N ARG A 40 -5.97 1.17 13.23
CA ARG A 40 -7.18 1.56 12.54
C ARG A 40 -7.25 0.80 11.23
N LEU A 41 -8.44 0.69 10.70
CA LEU A 41 -8.65 -0.11 9.50
C LEU A 41 -8.82 0.77 8.28
N GLY A 42 -8.31 0.27 7.18
CA GLY A 42 -8.50 0.89 5.88
C GLY A 42 -8.36 -0.19 4.84
N HIS A 43 -8.21 0.23 3.60
CA HIS A 43 -7.96 -0.73 2.54
C HIS A 43 -7.06 -0.09 1.49
N THR A 44 -6.48 -0.94 0.65
CA THR A 44 -5.68 -0.47 -0.45
C THR A 44 -6.57 -0.18 -1.64
N SER A 45 -6.07 0.63 -2.55
CA SER A 45 -6.65 0.78 -3.88
C SER A 45 -5.68 0.29 -4.92
N ASP A 46 -4.40 0.30 -4.61
CA ASP A 46 -3.36 0.09 -5.59
C ASP A 46 -2.12 -0.29 -4.80
N LEU A 47 -1.50 -1.39 -5.17
CA LEU A 47 -0.34 -1.91 -4.46
C LEU A 47 0.79 -2.16 -5.45
N SER A 48 1.98 -1.74 -5.10
CA SER A 48 3.17 -2.00 -5.91
C SER A 48 4.29 -2.48 -4.99
N PRO A 49 5.40 -2.95 -5.54
CA PRO A 49 6.51 -3.37 -4.69
C PRO A 49 7.11 -2.25 -3.84
N ASP A 50 6.93 -1.00 -4.24
CA ASP A 50 7.55 0.12 -3.56
C ASP A 50 6.61 0.92 -2.68
N GLY A 51 5.31 0.71 -2.81
CA GLY A 51 4.38 1.50 -2.03
C GLY A 51 2.95 1.12 -2.29
N VAL A 52 2.04 1.88 -1.70
CA VAL A 52 0.62 1.56 -1.77
C VAL A 52 -0.20 2.82 -1.72
N LEU A 53 -1.35 2.76 -2.38
CA LEU A 53 -2.35 3.81 -2.30
C LEU A 53 -3.41 3.34 -1.31
N LEU A 54 -3.60 4.12 -0.27
CA LEU A 54 -4.51 3.76 0.83
C LEU A 54 -5.79 4.56 0.76
N ASN A 55 -6.88 3.91 1.14
CA ASN A 55 -8.12 4.61 1.45
C ASN A 55 -8.39 4.39 2.92
N ILE A 56 -8.42 5.47 3.68
CA ILE A 56 -8.54 5.40 5.12
C ILE A 56 -9.47 6.48 5.62
N PRO A 57 -10.01 6.35 6.83
CA PRO A 57 -11.01 7.30 7.33
C PRO A 57 -10.45 8.61 7.83
N GLU A 58 -9.14 8.78 7.86
CA GLU A 58 -8.59 10.03 8.37
C GLU A 58 -7.57 10.60 7.39
N LYS A 59 -7.35 11.90 7.48
CA LYS A 59 -6.38 12.59 6.64
C LYS A 59 -5.03 12.53 7.31
N LEU A 60 -4.04 12.03 6.57
CA LEU A 60 -2.66 11.99 7.04
C LEU A 60 -1.91 13.20 6.52
N ASP A 61 -0.72 13.42 7.07
CA ASP A 61 0.13 14.51 6.61
C ASP A 61 1.26 13.96 5.76
N VAL A 62 1.60 14.69 4.72
CA VAL A 62 2.74 14.34 3.89
C VAL A 62 3.99 14.33 4.76
N GLY A 63 4.79 13.29 4.65
CA GLY A 63 5.98 13.12 5.46
C GLY A 63 5.77 12.30 6.71
N GLN A 64 4.54 12.04 7.07
CA GLN A 64 4.22 11.28 8.28
C GLN A 64 4.65 9.82 8.09
N SER A 65 5.24 9.24 9.13
CA SER A 65 5.59 7.83 9.13
C SER A 65 4.43 7.02 9.68
N ILE A 66 4.12 5.92 9.02
CA ILE A 66 3.07 5.04 9.52
C ILE A 66 3.50 3.60 9.34
N GLU A 67 3.04 2.75 10.22
CA GLU A 67 3.23 1.32 10.09
C GLU A 67 1.98 0.72 9.48
N LEU A 68 2.17 -0.24 8.58
CA LEU A 68 1.07 -0.91 7.93
C LEU A 68 1.17 -2.40 8.14
N ALA A 69 0.02 -3.03 8.27
CA ALA A 69 -0.09 -4.47 8.17
C ALA A 69 -1.09 -4.73 7.03
N ILE A 70 -0.60 -5.27 5.94
CA ILE A 70 -1.40 -5.52 4.76
C ILE A 70 -1.70 -7.01 4.72
N PHE A 71 -2.98 -7.36 4.58
CA PHE A 71 -3.39 -8.76 4.62
C PHE A 71 -3.59 -9.25 3.19
N VAL A 72 -2.90 -10.31 2.83
CA VAL A 72 -2.93 -10.85 1.48
C VAL A 72 -3.17 -12.35 1.55
N TYR A 73 -3.65 -12.90 0.43
CA TYR A 73 -3.69 -14.35 0.28
C TYR A 73 -2.43 -14.79 -0.46
N LEU A 74 -1.75 -15.78 0.10
CA LEU A 74 -0.66 -16.45 -0.59
C LEU A 74 -1.06 -17.91 -0.66
N GLY A 75 -1.43 -18.36 -1.87
CA GLY A 75 -2.01 -19.67 -2.02
C GLY A 75 -3.32 -19.73 -1.26
N LYS A 76 -3.41 -20.58 -0.27
CA LYS A 76 -4.63 -20.75 0.51
C LYS A 76 -4.52 -20.13 1.90
N THR A 77 -3.46 -19.41 2.16
CA THR A 77 -3.20 -18.88 3.49
C THR A 77 -3.27 -17.37 3.47
N VAL A 78 -3.88 -16.81 4.50
CA VAL A 78 -3.84 -15.36 4.69
C VAL A 78 -2.54 -15.02 5.38
N GLU A 79 -1.78 -14.12 4.78
CA GLU A 79 -0.50 -13.69 5.34
C GLU A 79 -0.55 -12.19 5.61
N THR A 80 0.25 -11.76 6.56
CA THR A 80 0.35 -10.35 6.89
C THR A 80 1.71 -9.85 6.43
N ILE A 81 1.69 -8.76 5.69
CA ILE A 81 2.92 -8.09 5.28
C ILE A 81 3.03 -6.83 6.12
N LYS A 82 4.04 -6.77 6.97
CA LYS A 82 4.25 -5.60 7.82
C LYS A 82 5.30 -4.72 7.20
N VAL A 83 5.02 -3.43 7.16
CA VAL A 83 5.92 -2.51 6.50
C VAL A 83 5.86 -1.15 7.18
N ASN A 84 7.02 -0.54 7.30
CA ASN A 84 7.10 0.86 7.67
C ASN A 84 7.05 1.69 6.41
N SER A 85 6.35 2.80 6.47
CA SER A 85 6.14 3.59 5.29
C SER A 85 6.07 5.07 5.64
N GLN A 86 6.11 5.89 4.60
CA GLN A 86 6.03 7.33 4.74
C GLN A 86 5.02 7.87 3.74
N VAL A 87 4.17 8.76 4.21
CA VAL A 87 3.17 9.40 3.35
C VAL A 87 3.86 10.33 2.39
N VAL A 88 3.63 10.15 1.09
CA VAL A 88 4.26 10.98 0.08
C VAL A 88 3.28 11.93 -0.59
N TRP A 89 1.98 11.66 -0.51
CA TRP A 89 0.98 12.61 -0.95
C TRP A 89 -0.36 12.24 -0.35
N VAL A 90 -1.25 13.22 -0.30
CA VAL A 90 -2.62 12.99 0.17
C VAL A 90 -3.56 13.67 -0.81
N ALA A 91 -4.72 13.07 -1.00
CA ALA A 91 -5.77 13.66 -1.82
C ALA A 91 -6.86 14.19 -0.91
N GLY A 92 -7.79 14.92 -1.48
CA GLY A 92 -8.91 15.40 -0.72
C GLY A 92 -9.87 14.30 -0.36
N ARG A 93 -10.91 14.67 0.36
CA ARG A 93 -11.90 13.71 0.82
C ARG A 93 -12.67 13.11 -0.34
N GLU A 94 -12.87 11.81 -0.29
CA GLU A 94 -13.67 11.11 -1.26
C GLU A 94 -15.15 11.21 -0.90
N LYS A 95 -16.01 10.79 -1.82
CA LYS A 95 -17.45 10.87 -1.60
C LYS A 95 -17.91 10.08 -0.38
N ASP A 96 -17.25 8.99 -0.10
CA ASP A 96 -17.63 8.15 1.02
C ASP A 96 -17.03 8.64 2.35
N GLY A 97 -16.36 9.77 2.33
CA GLY A 97 -15.76 10.32 3.54
C GLY A 97 -14.35 9.86 3.82
N SER A 98 -13.84 8.93 3.03
CA SER A 98 -12.47 8.47 3.22
C SER A 98 -11.50 9.43 2.55
N PHE A 99 -10.22 9.24 2.86
CA PHE A 99 -9.14 10.02 2.25
C PHE A 99 -8.19 9.06 1.57
N ARG A 100 -7.62 9.50 0.46
CA ARG A 100 -6.64 8.72 -0.25
C ARG A 100 -5.26 9.24 0.05
N SER A 101 -4.34 8.34 0.30
CA SER A 101 -2.95 8.70 0.61
C SER A 101 -2.04 7.75 -0.10
N GLY A 102 -1.00 8.30 -0.72
CA GLY A 102 0.04 7.48 -1.30
C GLY A 102 1.18 7.38 -0.31
N VAL A 103 1.63 6.16 -0.07
CA VAL A 103 2.74 5.94 0.84
C VAL A 103 3.81 5.13 0.15
N LYS A 104 5.05 5.38 0.48
CA LYS A 104 6.14 4.56 -0.01
C LYS A 104 6.66 3.72 1.15
N PHE A 105 7.10 2.52 0.82
CA PHE A 105 7.67 1.63 1.83
C PHE A 105 9.07 2.11 2.15
N THR A 106 9.37 2.23 3.44
CA THR A 106 10.69 2.67 3.87
C THR A 106 11.48 1.54 4.49
N ASP A 107 10.81 0.53 5.00
CA ASP A 107 11.50 -0.58 5.64
C ASP A 107 10.61 -1.82 5.64
N LEU A 108 11.15 -2.92 5.15
CA LEU A 108 10.53 -4.23 5.20
C LEU A 108 11.56 -5.23 5.66
N SER A 109 11.16 -6.15 6.52
CA SER A 109 12.02 -7.27 6.83
C SER A 109 12.19 -8.13 5.59
N SER A 110 13.23 -8.95 5.55
CA SER A 110 13.41 -9.85 4.41
C SER A 110 12.24 -10.81 4.27
N ASN A 111 11.68 -11.24 5.37
CA ASN A 111 10.53 -12.14 5.33
C ASN A 111 9.30 -11.45 4.73
N ASP A 112 9.05 -10.22 5.12
CA ASP A 112 7.91 -9.49 4.59
C ASP A 112 8.11 -9.12 3.12
N ARG A 113 9.33 -8.80 2.74
CA ARG A 113 9.64 -8.55 1.34
C ARG A 113 9.40 -9.79 0.51
N HIS A 114 9.79 -10.94 1.04
CA HIS A 114 9.57 -12.20 0.33
C HIS A 114 8.08 -12.47 0.13
N LYS A 115 7.27 -12.19 1.14
CA LYS A 115 5.82 -12.35 1.03
C LYS A 115 5.26 -11.43 -0.04
N LEU A 116 5.72 -10.21 -0.09
CA LEU A 116 5.27 -9.25 -1.08
C LEU A 116 5.64 -9.70 -2.48
N GLU A 117 6.87 -10.18 -2.65
CA GLU A 117 7.31 -10.70 -3.94
C GLU A 117 6.49 -11.90 -4.37
N LYS A 118 6.21 -12.81 -3.46
CA LYS A 118 5.40 -13.95 -3.77
C LYS A 118 3.99 -13.55 -4.15
N PHE A 119 3.45 -12.58 -3.46
CA PHE A 119 2.12 -12.09 -3.79
C PHE A 119 2.07 -11.60 -5.23
N PHE A 120 3.06 -10.82 -5.65
CA PHE A 120 3.08 -10.32 -7.02
C PHE A 120 3.34 -11.41 -8.03
N GLU A 121 4.07 -12.44 -7.66
CA GLU A 121 4.26 -13.59 -8.56
C GLU A 121 2.96 -14.35 -8.79
N GLU A 122 2.12 -14.43 -7.77
CA GLU A 122 0.90 -15.22 -7.85
C GLU A 122 -0.30 -14.42 -8.30
N TYR A 123 -0.20 -13.13 -8.23
CA TYR A 123 -1.29 -12.27 -8.60
C TYR A 123 -1.47 -12.25 -10.11
#